data_508a99e94cda489431992eb4e20050b6
#
_entry.id   508a99e94cda489431992eb4e20050b6
#
_cell.length_a   1.000
_cell.length_b   1.000
_cell.length_c   1.000
_cell.angle_alpha   90.00
_cell.angle_beta   90.00
_cell.angle_gamma   90.00
#
_symmetry.space_group_name_H-M   'P 1'
#
loop_
_entity.id
_entity.type
_entity.pdbx_description
1 polymer ?
#
loop_
_entity_poly.entity_id
_entity_poly.type
_entity_poly.pdbx_seq_one_letter_code
_entity_poly.pdbx_strand_id
1 'polypeptide(L)'
;MKPVHRTKETILETGRLRIRALNQDEMQNLIARTNDPELKKAYREMLQGSLDHPAQREWYAIWRIEGKYGEMIGDLCFKGLEADGRVEIGYGVLEDQQGRGYATEAVAAAVEWALAQPGVTRVEAETDPNNKASKRVLEKCGFKSSGIMGEEGPRFFRMSAEAFA
;
A
#
# COMPACT_ATOMS: atom_id res chain seq x y z
N MET A 1 -29.43 12.79 -18.73
CA MET A 1 -28.36 12.89 -17.74
C MET A 1 -27.78 11.50 -17.48
N LYS A 2 -26.54 11.28 -17.85
CA LYS A 2 -25.88 10.01 -17.54
C LYS A 2 -25.67 9.96 -16.02
N PRO A 3 -26.01 8.84 -15.34
CA PRO A 3 -25.71 8.72 -13.93
C PRO A 3 -24.19 8.85 -13.73
N VAL A 4 -23.80 9.76 -12.84
CA VAL A 4 -22.43 9.83 -12.39
C VAL A 4 -22.19 8.54 -11.62
N HIS A 5 -21.49 7.58 -12.23
CA HIS A 5 -20.97 6.44 -11.50
C HIS A 5 -19.95 6.97 -10.50
N ARG A 6 -20.41 7.21 -9.29
CA ARG A 6 -19.48 7.38 -8.17
C ARG A 6 -18.75 6.05 -8.04
N THR A 7 -17.50 6.02 -8.49
CA THR A 7 -16.60 4.92 -8.15
C THR A 7 -16.63 4.77 -6.64
N LYS A 8 -17.06 3.60 -6.17
CA LYS A 8 -17.13 3.30 -4.75
C LYS A 8 -15.71 3.44 -4.18
N GLU A 9 -15.53 4.38 -3.26
CA GLU A 9 -14.26 4.60 -2.60
C GLU A 9 -13.88 3.36 -1.80
N THR A 10 -12.65 2.85 -1.99
CA THR A 10 -12.15 1.70 -1.24
C THR A 10 -11.63 2.17 0.10
N ILE A 11 -12.28 1.75 1.17
CA ILE A 11 -11.95 2.11 2.54
C ILE A 11 -11.84 0.83 3.36
N LEU A 12 -10.71 0.64 4.04
CA LEU A 12 -10.48 -0.46 4.97
C LEU A 12 -10.54 0.09 6.39
N GLU A 13 -11.32 -0.53 7.24
CA GLU A 13 -11.42 -0.15 8.64
C GLU A 13 -10.90 -1.27 9.54
N THR A 14 -10.07 -0.90 10.51
CA THR A 14 -9.55 -1.80 11.53
C THR A 14 -9.99 -1.30 12.92
N GLY A 15 -9.51 -1.93 13.98
CA GLY A 15 -9.82 -1.49 15.35
C GLY A 15 -9.44 -0.03 15.62
N ARG A 16 -8.33 0.44 15.07
CA ARG A 16 -7.80 1.79 15.36
C ARG A 16 -7.61 2.66 14.13
N LEU A 17 -7.69 2.08 12.91
CA LEU A 17 -7.27 2.75 11.69
C LEU A 17 -8.35 2.76 10.63
N ARG A 18 -8.22 3.73 9.74
CA ARG A 18 -8.95 3.82 8.50
C ARG A 18 -7.93 3.99 7.39
N ILE A 19 -7.97 3.08 6.40
CA ILE A 19 -6.99 3.03 5.32
C ILE A 19 -7.75 3.18 4.01
N ARG A 20 -7.43 4.21 3.24
CA ARG A 20 -8.18 4.51 2.02
C ARG A 20 -7.28 5.00 0.89
N ALA A 21 -7.61 4.59 -0.32
CA ALA A 21 -6.98 5.10 -1.52
C ALA A 21 -7.38 6.56 -1.72
N LEU A 22 -6.41 7.44 -1.92
CA LEU A 22 -6.66 8.85 -2.20
C LEU A 22 -7.22 9.03 -3.60
N ASN A 23 -8.11 10.01 -3.78
CA ASN A 23 -8.60 10.39 -5.09
C ASN A 23 -7.61 11.34 -5.78
N GLN A 24 -7.89 11.70 -7.03
CA GLN A 24 -7.01 12.55 -7.84
C GLN A 24 -6.74 13.89 -7.17
N ASP A 25 -7.77 14.57 -6.66
CA ASP A 25 -7.62 15.88 -6.03
C ASP A 25 -6.76 15.80 -4.77
N GLU A 26 -6.97 14.77 -3.96
CA GLU A 26 -6.18 14.54 -2.75
C GLU A 26 -4.71 14.26 -3.07
N MET A 27 -4.45 13.48 -4.12
CA MET A 27 -3.08 13.21 -4.57
C MET A 27 -2.41 14.47 -5.11
N GLN A 28 -3.12 15.28 -5.87
CA GLN A 28 -2.61 16.58 -6.36
C GLN A 28 -2.26 17.52 -5.21
N ASN A 29 -3.12 17.60 -4.20
CA ASN A 29 -2.87 18.39 -3.00
C ASN A 29 -1.65 17.90 -2.22
N LEU A 30 -1.49 16.59 -2.09
CA LEU A 30 -0.34 15.99 -1.43
C LEU A 30 0.96 16.33 -2.17
N ILE A 31 0.96 16.21 -3.50
CA ILE A 31 2.11 16.56 -4.34
C ILE A 31 2.48 18.03 -4.16
N ALA A 32 1.49 18.93 -4.16
CA ALA A 32 1.72 20.36 -4.00
C ALA A 32 2.37 20.71 -2.65
N ARG A 33 2.07 19.95 -1.60
CA ARG A 33 2.62 20.16 -0.24
C ARG A 33 3.93 19.43 0.02
N THR A 34 4.34 18.54 -0.87
CA THR A 34 5.56 17.75 -0.70
C THR A 34 6.76 18.55 -1.20
N ASN A 35 7.74 18.78 -0.33
CA ASN A 35 8.93 19.57 -0.64
C ASN A 35 10.13 18.72 -1.09
N ASP A 36 10.19 17.45 -0.66
CA ASP A 36 11.25 16.54 -1.07
C ASP A 36 11.11 16.19 -2.57
N PRO A 37 12.10 16.53 -3.43
CA PRO A 37 11.99 16.30 -4.86
C PRO A 37 11.81 14.84 -5.27
N GLU A 38 12.48 13.91 -4.58
CA GLU A 38 12.39 12.48 -4.88
C GLU A 38 11.02 11.92 -4.52
N LEU A 39 10.52 12.28 -3.34
CA LEU A 39 9.19 11.86 -2.90
C LEU A 39 8.10 12.48 -3.78
N LYS A 40 8.26 13.73 -4.15
CA LYS A 40 7.33 14.43 -5.05
C LYS A 40 7.26 13.75 -6.41
N LYS A 41 8.41 13.33 -6.95
CA LYS A 41 8.49 12.58 -8.21
C LYS A 41 7.77 11.24 -8.09
N ALA A 42 7.99 10.50 -7.00
CA ALA A 42 7.34 9.22 -6.76
C ALA A 42 5.81 9.37 -6.70
N TYR A 43 5.33 10.39 -6.01
CA TYR A 43 3.89 10.66 -5.92
C TYR A 43 3.28 11.05 -7.26
N ARG A 44 4.01 11.81 -8.09
CA ARG A 44 3.55 12.13 -9.45
C ARG A 44 3.43 10.89 -10.32
N GLU A 45 4.37 9.97 -10.21
CA GLU A 45 4.35 8.69 -10.93
C GLU A 45 3.15 7.84 -10.49
N MET A 46 2.85 7.82 -9.20
CA MET A 46 1.67 7.12 -8.66
C MET A 46 0.37 7.75 -9.17
N LEU A 47 0.28 9.07 -9.16
CA LEU A 47 -0.89 9.77 -9.72
C LEU A 47 -1.06 9.42 -11.20
N GLN A 48 0.01 9.50 -11.99
CA GLN A 48 -0.06 9.17 -13.41
C GLN A 48 -0.49 7.73 -13.63
N GLY A 49 0.05 6.78 -12.87
CA GLY A 49 -0.36 5.38 -12.91
C GLY A 49 -1.85 5.20 -12.63
N SER A 50 -2.38 5.91 -11.64
CA SER A 50 -3.81 5.84 -11.30
C SER A 50 -4.71 6.42 -12.39
N LEU A 51 -4.24 7.43 -13.11
CA LEU A 51 -4.96 8.03 -14.24
C LEU A 51 -4.90 7.14 -15.49
N ASP A 52 -3.78 6.46 -15.70
CA ASP A 52 -3.59 5.55 -16.83
C ASP A 52 -4.35 4.23 -16.66
N HIS A 53 -4.71 3.88 -15.42
CA HIS A 53 -5.40 2.63 -15.08
C HIS A 53 -6.65 2.91 -14.23
N PRO A 54 -7.65 3.63 -14.78
CA PRO A 54 -8.80 4.09 -14.00
C PRO A 54 -9.65 2.96 -13.40
N ALA A 55 -9.68 1.79 -14.05
CA ALA A 55 -10.42 0.62 -13.55
C ALA A 55 -9.64 -0.16 -12.47
N GLN A 56 -8.36 0.15 -12.29
CA GLN A 56 -7.45 -0.53 -11.36
C GLN A 56 -6.65 0.47 -10.52
N ARG A 57 -7.23 1.63 -10.27
CA ARG A 57 -6.51 2.75 -9.65
C ARG A 57 -5.99 2.44 -8.24
N GLU A 58 -6.61 1.54 -7.52
CA GLU A 58 -6.17 1.11 -6.18
C GLU A 58 -4.76 0.54 -6.18
N TRP A 59 -4.33 -0.07 -7.28
CA TRP A 59 -3.00 -0.65 -7.41
C TRP A 59 -1.92 0.39 -7.67
N TYR A 60 -2.29 1.62 -8.02
CA TYR A 60 -1.36 2.69 -8.41
C TYR A 60 -1.44 3.90 -7.49
N ALA A 61 -2.57 4.11 -6.82
CA ALA A 61 -2.80 5.28 -5.97
C ALA A 61 -2.02 5.21 -4.66
N ILE A 62 -1.86 6.37 -4.04
CA ILE A 62 -1.37 6.47 -2.66
C ILE A 62 -2.55 6.16 -1.74
N TRP A 63 -2.32 5.31 -0.74
CA TRP A 63 -3.28 5.03 0.32
C TRP A 63 -2.87 5.76 1.59
N ARG A 64 -3.80 6.47 2.18
CA ARG A 64 -3.60 7.16 3.44
C ARG A 64 -3.99 6.24 4.60
N ILE A 65 -3.11 6.16 5.60
CA ILE A 65 -3.40 5.50 6.87
C ILE A 65 -3.74 6.60 7.87
N GLU A 66 -4.96 6.59 8.38
CA GLU A 66 -5.42 7.58 9.34
C GLU A 66 -6.03 6.91 10.57
N GLY A 67 -5.97 7.61 11.70
CA GLY A 67 -6.64 7.19 12.93
C GLY A 67 -8.14 7.42 12.85
N LYS A 68 -8.87 7.00 13.88
CA LYS A 68 -10.34 7.08 13.93
C LYS A 68 -10.87 8.51 13.86
N TYR A 69 -10.06 9.49 14.25
CA TYR A 69 -10.45 10.90 14.23
C TYR A 69 -9.84 11.67 13.06
N GLY A 70 -9.32 10.95 12.06
CA GLY A 70 -8.78 11.55 10.85
C GLY A 70 -7.33 12.00 10.94
N GLU A 71 -6.65 11.77 12.06
CA GLU A 71 -5.23 12.09 12.20
C GLU A 71 -4.37 11.24 11.26
N MET A 72 -3.38 11.84 10.63
CA MET A 72 -2.49 11.12 9.73
C MET A 72 -1.51 10.24 10.52
N ILE A 73 -1.50 8.96 10.19
CA ILE A 73 -0.59 7.96 10.78
C ILE A 73 0.55 7.63 9.81
N GLY A 74 0.25 7.52 8.53
CA GLY A 74 1.22 7.17 7.52
C GLY A 74 0.57 6.97 6.16
N ASP A 75 1.28 6.26 5.29
CA ASP A 75 0.77 5.90 3.97
C ASP A 75 1.24 4.50 3.57
N LEU A 76 0.58 3.96 2.56
CA LEU A 76 1.01 2.75 1.88
C LEU A 76 0.65 2.85 0.40
N CYS A 77 1.28 2.03 -0.40
CA CYS A 77 0.97 1.92 -1.82
C CYS A 77 1.20 0.49 -2.30
N PHE A 78 0.54 0.16 -3.39
CA PHE A 78 0.88 -0.98 -4.21
C PHE A 78 1.61 -0.45 -5.44
N LYS A 79 2.54 -1.23 -5.98
CA LYS A 79 3.35 -0.79 -7.14
C LYS A 79 2.81 -1.38 -8.44
N GLY A 80 1.49 -1.28 -8.64
CA GLY A 80 0.81 -1.87 -9.77
C GLY A 80 0.48 -3.34 -9.60
N LEU A 81 -0.32 -3.87 -10.50
CA LEU A 81 -0.65 -5.31 -10.58
C LEU A 81 0.02 -5.88 -11.81
N GLU A 82 0.95 -6.81 -11.60
CA GLU A 82 1.64 -7.50 -12.69
C GLU A 82 0.72 -8.51 -13.40
N ALA A 83 1.05 -8.84 -14.65
CA ALA A 83 0.25 -9.77 -15.45
C ALA A 83 0.13 -11.16 -14.84
N ASP A 84 1.13 -11.59 -14.05
CA ASP A 84 1.14 -12.88 -13.36
C ASP A 84 0.47 -12.85 -11.97
N GLY A 85 -0.13 -11.71 -11.61
CA GLY A 85 -0.85 -11.55 -10.35
C GLY A 85 -0.01 -11.12 -9.16
N ARG A 86 1.24 -10.74 -9.37
CA ARG A 86 2.09 -10.21 -8.30
C ARG A 86 1.78 -8.73 -8.07
N VAL A 87 1.71 -8.35 -6.81
CA VAL A 87 1.69 -6.94 -6.38
C VAL A 87 2.77 -6.73 -5.34
N GLU A 88 3.37 -5.55 -5.31
CA GLU A 88 4.35 -5.20 -4.29
C GLU A 88 3.76 -4.11 -3.40
N ILE A 89 3.88 -4.27 -2.07
CA ILE A 89 3.43 -3.28 -1.10
C ILE A 89 4.61 -2.50 -0.54
N GLY A 90 4.46 -1.17 -0.48
CA GLY A 90 5.34 -0.27 0.24
C GLY A 90 4.54 0.48 1.30
N TYR A 91 5.14 0.80 2.42
CA TYR A 91 4.45 1.49 3.51
C TYR A 91 5.41 2.27 4.39
N GLY A 92 4.88 3.28 5.05
CA GLY A 92 5.61 4.07 6.03
C GLY A 92 4.67 4.62 7.09
N VAL A 93 5.16 4.74 8.31
CA VAL A 93 4.46 5.35 9.44
C VAL A 93 5.24 6.57 9.87
N LEU A 94 4.55 7.68 10.13
CA LEU A 94 5.18 8.92 10.60
C LEU A 94 5.98 8.64 11.88
N GLU A 95 7.13 9.31 12.01
CA GLU A 95 8.07 9.07 13.10
C GLU A 95 7.42 9.15 14.48
N ASP A 96 6.58 10.15 14.72
CA ASP A 96 5.86 10.35 15.97
C ASP A 96 4.73 9.33 16.22
N GLN A 97 4.40 8.52 15.22
CA GLN A 97 3.37 7.48 15.31
C GLN A 97 3.95 6.07 15.36
N GLN A 98 5.26 5.93 15.28
CA GLN A 98 5.94 4.63 15.33
C GLN A 98 5.93 4.02 16.73
N GLY A 99 6.16 2.70 16.81
CA GLY A 99 6.22 1.98 18.07
C GLY A 99 4.87 1.67 18.72
N ARG A 100 3.77 1.80 17.98
CA ARG A 100 2.39 1.60 18.48
C ARG A 100 1.65 0.45 17.79
N GLY A 101 2.33 -0.27 16.88
CA GLY A 101 1.73 -1.37 16.12
C GLY A 101 0.90 -0.95 14.93
N TYR A 102 0.89 0.31 14.54
CA TYR A 102 0.08 0.80 13.42
C TYR A 102 0.50 0.22 12.07
N ALA A 103 1.80 0.08 11.82
CA ALA A 103 2.29 -0.50 10.58
C ALA A 103 1.78 -1.94 10.40
N THR A 104 1.89 -2.76 11.44
CA THR A 104 1.39 -4.14 11.43
C THR A 104 -0.11 -4.19 11.17
N GLU A 105 -0.87 -3.35 11.85
CA GLU A 105 -2.33 -3.30 11.70
C GLU A 105 -2.74 -2.87 10.28
N ALA A 106 -2.10 -1.84 9.74
CA ALA A 106 -2.38 -1.32 8.40
C ALA A 106 -1.97 -2.31 7.30
N VAL A 107 -0.77 -2.87 7.39
CA VAL A 107 -0.26 -3.82 6.40
C VAL A 107 -1.10 -5.10 6.41
N ALA A 108 -1.46 -5.61 7.57
CA ALA A 108 -2.33 -6.79 7.67
C ALA A 108 -3.66 -6.58 6.94
N ALA A 109 -4.32 -5.45 7.17
CA ALA A 109 -5.59 -5.13 6.51
C ALA A 109 -5.42 -4.96 5.00
N ALA A 110 -4.38 -4.25 4.56
CA ALA A 110 -4.12 -4.00 3.14
C ALA A 110 -3.78 -5.30 2.39
N VAL A 111 -2.99 -6.18 2.98
CA VAL A 111 -2.61 -7.47 2.40
C VAL A 111 -3.81 -8.41 2.29
N GLU A 112 -4.65 -8.48 3.33
CA GLU A 112 -5.89 -9.27 3.28
C GLU A 112 -6.79 -8.78 2.14
N TRP A 113 -6.96 -7.46 2.02
CA TRP A 113 -7.72 -6.88 0.92
C TRP A 113 -7.12 -7.25 -0.44
N ALA A 114 -5.81 -7.09 -0.59
CA ALA A 114 -5.12 -7.36 -1.85
C ALA A 114 -5.27 -8.82 -2.29
N LEU A 115 -5.04 -9.75 -1.37
CA LEU A 115 -5.13 -11.18 -1.65
C LEU A 115 -6.56 -11.65 -1.97
N ALA A 116 -7.57 -10.89 -1.57
CA ALA A 116 -8.97 -11.17 -1.91
C ALA A 116 -9.37 -10.63 -3.29
N GLN A 117 -8.54 -9.83 -3.95
CA GLN A 117 -8.86 -9.27 -5.25
C GLN A 117 -8.66 -10.28 -6.37
N PRO A 118 -9.51 -10.23 -7.43
CA PRO A 118 -9.36 -11.13 -8.57
C PRO A 118 -7.99 -11.00 -9.23
N GLY A 119 -7.39 -12.12 -9.57
CA GLY A 119 -6.12 -12.16 -10.30
C GLY A 119 -4.87 -11.97 -9.47
N VAL A 120 -4.99 -11.65 -8.18
CA VAL A 120 -3.83 -11.51 -7.29
C VAL A 120 -3.38 -12.90 -6.81
N THR A 121 -2.12 -13.23 -7.09
CA THR A 121 -1.53 -14.51 -6.67
C THR A 121 -0.67 -14.37 -5.42
N ARG A 122 0.01 -13.24 -5.28
CA ARG A 122 0.84 -12.98 -4.10
C ARG A 122 1.10 -11.50 -3.91
N VAL A 123 1.38 -11.12 -2.67
CA VAL A 123 1.90 -9.80 -2.31
C VAL A 123 3.37 -9.95 -1.96
N GLU A 124 4.20 -9.12 -2.54
CA GLU A 124 5.63 -9.04 -2.26
C GLU A 124 5.97 -7.74 -1.54
N ALA A 125 7.08 -7.75 -0.81
CA ALA A 125 7.62 -6.56 -0.16
C ALA A 125 9.14 -6.64 -0.13
N GLU A 126 9.78 -5.47 -0.15
CA GLU A 126 11.22 -5.35 -0.06
C GLU A 126 11.56 -4.42 1.11
N THR A 127 12.58 -4.76 1.88
CA THR A 127 13.00 -3.94 3.01
C THR A 127 14.49 -3.65 2.95
N ASP A 128 14.90 -2.53 3.56
CA ASP A 128 16.32 -2.30 3.84
C ASP A 128 16.80 -3.39 4.80
N PRO A 129 18.01 -4.00 4.56
CA PRO A 129 18.51 -5.08 5.43
C PRO A 129 18.72 -4.65 6.88
N ASN A 130 18.88 -3.36 7.14
CA ASN A 130 19.05 -2.81 8.47
C ASN A 130 17.73 -2.44 9.15
N ASN A 131 16.62 -2.50 8.44
CA ASN A 131 15.29 -2.15 8.98
C ASN A 131 14.63 -3.36 9.63
N LYS A 132 15.06 -3.64 10.86
CA LYS A 132 14.51 -4.76 11.66
C LYS A 132 13.03 -4.59 11.98
N ALA A 133 12.57 -3.36 12.15
CA ALA A 133 11.17 -3.06 12.44
C ALA A 133 10.27 -3.45 11.26
N SER A 134 10.65 -3.10 10.04
CA SER A 134 9.91 -3.47 8.83
C SER A 134 9.88 -4.98 8.62
N LYS A 135 11.01 -5.65 8.80
CA LYS A 135 11.08 -7.11 8.72
C LYS A 135 10.11 -7.76 9.71
N ARG A 136 10.06 -7.26 10.95
CA ARG A 136 9.17 -7.78 11.97
C ARG A 136 7.69 -7.57 11.62
N VAL A 137 7.34 -6.44 11.04
CA VAL A 137 6.00 -6.16 10.53
C VAL A 137 5.61 -7.20 9.49
N LEU A 138 6.47 -7.46 8.51
CA LEU A 138 6.21 -8.44 7.46
C LEU A 138 6.03 -9.85 8.02
N GLU A 139 6.90 -10.27 8.93
CA GLU A 139 6.79 -11.58 9.59
C GLU A 139 5.46 -11.73 10.34
N LYS A 140 5.05 -10.71 11.10
CA LYS A 140 3.77 -10.69 11.82
C LYS A 140 2.57 -10.73 10.87
N CYS A 141 2.71 -10.20 9.67
CA CYS A 141 1.65 -10.21 8.65
C CYS A 141 1.65 -11.48 7.80
N GLY A 142 2.46 -12.48 8.15
CA GLY A 142 2.47 -13.78 7.47
C GLY A 142 3.37 -13.86 6.25
N PHE A 143 4.24 -12.88 6.05
CA PHE A 143 5.23 -12.92 4.97
C PHE A 143 6.37 -13.87 5.32
N LYS A 144 6.93 -14.48 4.27
CA LYS A 144 8.12 -15.33 4.34
C LYS A 144 9.22 -14.74 3.48
N SER A 145 10.48 -14.97 3.85
CA SER A 145 11.62 -14.59 3.02
C SER A 145 11.61 -15.41 1.72
N SER A 146 11.81 -14.71 0.60
CA SER A 146 11.95 -15.37 -0.70
C SER A 146 13.36 -15.92 -0.97
N GLY A 147 14.34 -15.50 -0.16
CA GLY A 147 15.75 -15.77 -0.41
C GLY A 147 16.37 -14.92 -1.51
N ILE A 148 15.61 -13.99 -2.07
CA ILE A 148 16.06 -13.10 -3.15
C ILE A 148 16.38 -11.72 -2.56
N MET A 149 17.47 -11.13 -3.04
CA MET A 149 17.83 -9.74 -2.75
C MET A 149 17.36 -8.86 -3.89
N GLY A 150 16.58 -7.82 -3.57
CA GLY A 150 16.22 -6.77 -4.51
C GLY A 150 17.20 -5.59 -4.43
N GLU A 151 16.89 -4.50 -5.11
CA GLU A 151 17.72 -3.29 -5.14
C GLU A 151 17.92 -2.66 -3.76
N GLU A 152 16.89 -2.71 -2.93
CA GLU A 152 16.90 -2.10 -1.59
C GLU A 152 17.27 -3.08 -0.48
N GLY A 153 17.10 -4.39 -0.70
CA GLY A 153 17.40 -5.40 0.30
C GLY A 153 16.59 -6.69 0.14
N PRO A 154 16.44 -7.48 1.22
CA PRO A 154 15.72 -8.75 1.16
C PRO A 154 14.27 -8.60 0.74
N ARG A 155 13.80 -9.56 -0.06
CA ARG A 155 12.42 -9.62 -0.50
C ARG A 155 11.63 -10.68 0.28
N PHE A 156 10.37 -10.36 0.50
CA PHE A 156 9.41 -11.18 1.24
C PHE A 156 8.15 -11.36 0.40
N PHE A 157 7.40 -12.41 0.68
CA PHE A 157 6.15 -12.68 -0.03
C PHE A 157 5.11 -13.34 0.88
N ARG A 158 3.84 -13.15 0.51
CA ARG A 158 2.72 -13.91 1.05
C ARG A 158 1.82 -14.31 -0.11
N MET A 159 1.53 -15.61 -0.21
CA MET A 159 0.69 -16.17 -1.26
C MET A 159 -0.79 -16.06 -0.92
N SER A 160 -1.64 -15.95 -1.94
CA SER A 160 -3.08 -16.11 -1.74
C SER A 160 -3.41 -17.56 -1.40
N ALA A 161 -4.48 -17.80 -0.66
CA ALA A 161 -4.93 -19.14 -0.32
C ALA A 161 -5.25 -19.99 -1.57
N GLU A 162 -5.77 -19.34 -2.62
CA GLU A 162 -6.13 -19.97 -3.89
C GLU A 162 -4.91 -20.46 -4.70
N ALA A 163 -3.73 -19.85 -4.48
CA ALA A 163 -2.51 -20.23 -5.17
C ALA A 163 -1.97 -21.60 -4.75
N PHE A 164 -2.52 -22.19 -3.67
CA PHE A 164 -2.20 -23.52 -3.20
C PHE A 164 -3.24 -24.58 -3.57
N ALA A 165 -4.29 -24.17 -4.25
CA ALA A 165 -5.37 -25.07 -4.68
C ALA A 165 -4.97 -25.84 -5.96
#